data_9ffa4bcded85686c31871e3bf6d6c54e
#
_entry.id   9ffa4bcded85686c31871e3bf6d6c54e
#
_cell.length_a   1.000
_cell.length_b   1.000
_cell.length_c   1.000
_cell.angle_alpha   90.00
_cell.angle_beta   90.00
_cell.angle_gamma   90.00
#
_symmetry.space_group_name_H-M   'P 1'
#
loop_
_entity.id
_entity.type
_entity.pdbx_description
1 polymer ?
#
loop_
_entity_poly.entity_id
_entity_poly.type
_entity_poly.pdbx_seq_one_letter_code
_entity_poly.pdbx_strand_id
1 'polypeptide(L)'
;MKKILVSLLFAIPAVASAQSVFTVETEGKKYSFPLENTVITVTDEQPSKLTEAPVYKHNLEEVNLFGSLTSFGFKPMTLVADYVWGIKIMPESKKTFKFQAKTNTNADLYFAPVEANQNIAQSGTATKGGTKFFNIEEGYEQNEVLLLFDERTNNYSFMGLAKAAVYETVDFEGEYWNALIDPNQGTGKLLYGESGMGYEEDNGVYEWTDATTQLHSKLNESLDSWAYWNGGVAVSNYHCDIANGSPTTQLSLPTGTAAHSGKNFVVAYGYNDGGWDSCPVIDFKDGVARKIKGLWVTNNSYFLNSLINGDSYNSAATDATFIDVTFEGFDAAGLSQGKVKCRLQDGKTSLTDWKYVDLSSLGAVNSLKINYEFSDDQKNSRGFSAPAYVAIDDVQIYK
;
A
#
# COMPACT_ATOMS: atom_id res chain seq x y z
N MET A 1 -27.38 21.27 -6.47
CA MET A 1 -27.59 20.22 -7.49
C MET A 1 -26.34 19.33 -7.48
N LYS A 2 -26.44 18.13 -6.96
CA LYS A 2 -25.34 17.15 -6.99
C LYS A 2 -25.31 16.53 -8.39
N LYS A 3 -24.21 16.68 -9.12
CA LYS A 3 -24.03 16.05 -10.43
C LYS A 3 -23.71 14.57 -10.22
N ILE A 4 -24.57 13.69 -10.72
CA ILE A 4 -24.27 12.25 -10.84
C ILE A 4 -23.46 12.10 -12.12
N LEU A 5 -22.21 11.67 -12.01
CA LEU A 5 -21.37 11.34 -13.15
C LEU A 5 -21.57 9.86 -13.47
N VAL A 6 -22.23 9.58 -14.59
CA VAL A 6 -22.36 8.22 -15.13
C VAL A 6 -21.26 8.05 -16.16
N SER A 7 -20.24 7.24 -15.84
CA SER A 7 -19.16 6.91 -16.77
C SER A 7 -19.46 5.56 -17.43
N LEU A 8 -19.72 5.57 -18.73
CA LEU A 8 -19.86 4.36 -19.53
C LEU A 8 -18.45 3.94 -20.01
N LEU A 9 -17.91 2.88 -19.45
CA LEU A 9 -16.64 2.31 -19.91
C LEU A 9 -16.96 1.12 -20.82
N PHE A 10 -16.74 1.27 -22.13
CA PHE A 10 -16.76 0.14 -23.07
C PHE A 10 -15.38 -0.48 -23.09
N ALA A 11 -15.23 -1.68 -22.53
CA ALA A 11 -14.04 -2.51 -22.74
C ALA A 11 -14.23 -3.34 -24.01
N ILE A 12 -13.36 -3.15 -25.00
CA ILE A 12 -13.29 -4.01 -26.20
C ILE A 12 -12.59 -5.31 -25.76
N PRO A 13 -13.16 -6.50 -25.98
CA PRO A 13 -12.58 -7.74 -25.47
C PRO A 13 -11.40 -8.20 -26.31
N ALA A 14 -10.23 -8.33 -25.69
CA ALA A 14 -9.21 -9.27 -26.10
C ALA A 14 -9.41 -10.57 -25.30
N VAL A 15 -9.99 -11.53 -25.95
CA VAL A 15 -10.07 -12.96 -25.66
C VAL A 15 -9.70 -13.44 -24.25
N ALA A 16 -10.67 -13.40 -23.32
CA ALA A 16 -10.94 -14.36 -22.22
C ALA A 16 -12.11 -13.79 -21.41
N SER A 17 -13.24 -14.46 -21.40
CA SER A 17 -14.48 -14.25 -20.62
C SER A 17 -14.50 -13.11 -19.57
N ALA A 18 -14.36 -11.88 -19.99
CA ALA A 18 -14.60 -10.72 -19.14
C ALA A 18 -16.12 -10.45 -19.19
N GLN A 19 -16.82 -10.68 -18.09
CA GLN A 19 -18.18 -10.20 -17.93
C GLN A 19 -18.21 -8.68 -18.06
N SER A 20 -18.97 -8.18 -19.03
CA SER A 20 -19.22 -6.73 -19.15
C SER A 20 -20.03 -6.27 -17.93
N VAL A 21 -19.56 -5.25 -17.26
CA VAL A 21 -20.22 -4.67 -16.08
C VAL A 21 -20.59 -3.22 -16.31
N PHE A 22 -21.75 -2.82 -15.80
CA PHE A 22 -22.16 -1.43 -15.70
C PHE A 22 -21.79 -0.90 -14.31
N THR A 23 -21.09 0.23 -14.27
CA THR A 23 -20.66 0.82 -13.00
C THR A 23 -21.31 2.19 -12.78
N VAL A 24 -21.94 2.37 -11.64
CA VAL A 24 -22.47 3.67 -11.17
C VAL A 24 -21.58 4.16 -10.04
N GLU A 25 -21.10 5.38 -10.13
CA GLU A 25 -20.37 6.04 -9.06
C GLU A 25 -21.22 7.15 -8.45
N THR A 26 -21.51 7.08 -7.16
CA THR A 26 -22.25 8.10 -6.43
C THR A 26 -21.70 8.22 -4.99
N GLU A 27 -21.53 9.45 -4.53
CA GLU A 27 -21.03 9.78 -3.18
C GLU A 27 -19.67 9.11 -2.83
N GLY A 28 -18.78 8.96 -3.86
CA GLY A 28 -17.48 8.33 -3.71
C GLY A 28 -17.52 6.80 -3.61
N LYS A 29 -18.67 6.19 -3.84
CA LYS A 29 -18.82 4.73 -3.89
C LYS A 29 -19.11 4.27 -5.32
N LYS A 30 -18.47 3.16 -5.73
CA LYS A 30 -18.70 2.52 -7.03
C LYS A 30 -19.59 1.29 -6.85
N TYR A 31 -20.60 1.20 -7.71
CA TYR A 31 -21.51 0.06 -7.77
C TYR A 31 -21.41 -0.55 -9.16
N SER A 32 -21.06 -1.82 -9.26
CA SER A 32 -20.92 -2.52 -10.54
C SER A 32 -21.99 -3.59 -10.71
N PHE A 33 -22.64 -3.60 -11.87
CA PHE A 33 -23.73 -4.51 -12.20
C PHE A 33 -23.35 -5.29 -13.47
N PRO A 34 -23.58 -6.61 -13.55
CA PRO A 34 -23.35 -7.37 -14.77
C PRO A 34 -24.30 -6.89 -15.87
N LEU A 35 -23.77 -6.68 -17.10
CA LEU A 35 -24.56 -6.18 -18.24
C LEU A 35 -25.46 -7.23 -18.88
N GLU A 36 -25.23 -8.51 -18.64
CA GLU A 36 -26.09 -9.56 -19.13
C GLU A 36 -27.44 -9.51 -18.45
N ASN A 37 -28.47 -9.11 -19.21
CA ASN A 37 -29.88 -8.92 -18.80
C ASN A 37 -30.19 -7.67 -17.96
N THR A 38 -29.32 -6.64 -17.95
CA THR A 38 -29.63 -5.36 -17.32
C THR A 38 -30.18 -4.40 -18.37
N VAL A 39 -31.42 -3.94 -18.18
CA VAL A 39 -32.01 -2.85 -18.97
C VAL A 39 -31.72 -1.55 -18.25
N ILE A 40 -30.93 -0.67 -18.89
CA ILE A 40 -30.65 0.67 -18.39
C ILE A 40 -31.59 1.64 -19.09
N THR A 41 -32.52 2.24 -18.33
CA THR A 41 -33.35 3.30 -18.84
C THR A 41 -32.83 4.65 -18.34
N VAL A 42 -32.42 5.53 -19.25
CA VAL A 42 -32.04 6.90 -18.94
C VAL A 42 -33.22 7.77 -19.30
N THR A 43 -33.84 8.45 -18.31
CA THR A 43 -34.87 9.42 -18.53
C THR A 43 -34.37 10.79 -18.12
N ASP A 44 -34.64 11.82 -18.96
CA ASP A 44 -34.32 13.22 -18.67
C ASP A 44 -35.26 13.86 -17.64
N GLU A 45 -36.24 13.12 -17.14
CA GLU A 45 -37.16 13.61 -16.14
C GLU A 45 -36.52 13.58 -14.74
N GLN A 46 -36.63 14.70 -14.03
CA GLN A 46 -36.29 14.76 -12.59
C GLN A 46 -37.05 13.64 -11.87
N PRO A 47 -36.40 12.81 -11.03
CA PRO A 47 -37.12 11.80 -10.29
C PRO A 47 -38.13 12.50 -9.37
N SER A 48 -39.40 12.56 -9.80
CA SER A 48 -40.50 12.78 -8.89
C SER A 48 -40.42 11.68 -7.85
N LYS A 49 -40.34 12.02 -6.57
CA LYS A 49 -40.29 11.14 -5.40
C LYS A 49 -40.57 9.68 -5.75
N LEU A 50 -39.55 8.81 -5.71
CA LEU A 50 -39.78 7.37 -5.69
C LEU A 50 -40.61 7.07 -4.45
N THR A 51 -41.90 6.95 -4.60
CA THR A 51 -42.86 6.67 -3.52
C THR A 51 -43.08 5.18 -3.30
N GLU A 52 -42.56 4.32 -4.16
CA GLU A 52 -42.67 2.88 -4.00
C GLU A 52 -41.31 2.20 -4.24
N ALA A 53 -40.95 1.30 -3.33
CA ALA A 53 -39.81 0.42 -3.54
C ALA A 53 -40.06 -0.45 -4.79
N PRO A 54 -39.03 -0.72 -5.62
CA PRO A 54 -39.18 -1.58 -6.77
C PRO A 54 -39.70 -2.96 -6.33
N VAL A 55 -40.75 -3.44 -6.97
CA VAL A 55 -41.29 -4.78 -6.74
C VAL A 55 -40.55 -5.73 -7.68
N TYR A 56 -39.66 -6.53 -7.13
CA TYR A 56 -38.92 -7.53 -7.88
C TYR A 56 -39.69 -8.87 -7.93
N LYS A 57 -39.50 -9.62 -9.01
CA LYS A 57 -40.04 -10.98 -9.16
C LYS A 57 -39.25 -11.97 -8.31
N HIS A 58 -39.93 -12.94 -7.72
CA HIS A 58 -39.32 -14.00 -6.95
C HIS A 58 -40.19 -15.28 -6.99
N ASN A 59 -39.58 -16.43 -6.75
CA ASN A 59 -40.25 -17.71 -6.57
C ASN A 59 -40.16 -18.20 -5.12
N LEU A 60 -39.18 -17.67 -4.36
CA LEU A 60 -38.99 -17.99 -2.94
C LEU A 60 -39.54 -16.83 -2.11
N GLU A 61 -40.27 -17.15 -1.04
CA GLU A 61 -40.87 -16.14 -0.16
C GLU A 61 -39.83 -15.51 0.76
N GLU A 62 -38.78 -16.25 1.09
CA GLU A 62 -37.73 -15.85 2.01
C GLU A 62 -36.44 -16.56 1.64
N VAL A 63 -35.32 -15.86 1.71
CA VAL A 63 -33.98 -16.46 1.66
C VAL A 63 -33.17 -15.94 2.83
N ASN A 64 -32.52 -16.83 3.55
CA ASN A 64 -31.69 -16.55 4.69
C ASN A 64 -30.28 -17.11 4.51
N LEU A 65 -29.31 -16.45 5.11
CA LEU A 65 -28.00 -17.03 5.37
C LEU A 65 -28.07 -17.79 6.72
N PHE A 66 -27.52 -19.00 6.77
CA PHE A 66 -27.52 -19.85 7.96
C PHE A 66 -26.18 -20.58 8.10
N GLY A 67 -25.58 -20.56 9.28
CA GLY A 67 -24.33 -21.24 9.60
C GLY A 67 -23.57 -20.59 10.74
N SER A 68 -22.33 -20.98 10.96
CA SER A 68 -21.52 -20.37 12.01
C SER A 68 -21.22 -18.86 11.77
N LEU A 69 -21.28 -18.42 10.52
CA LEU A 69 -21.18 -17.01 10.16
C LEU A 69 -22.31 -16.15 10.75
N THR A 70 -23.47 -16.74 10.97
CA THR A 70 -24.65 -16.11 11.56
C THR A 70 -24.95 -16.62 12.98
N SER A 71 -23.96 -17.24 13.64
CA SER A 71 -24.12 -17.91 14.95
C SER A 71 -25.25 -18.93 14.96
N PHE A 72 -25.46 -19.61 13.82
CA PHE A 72 -26.55 -20.57 13.57
C PHE A 72 -27.97 -20.00 13.71
N GLY A 73 -28.08 -18.65 13.60
CA GLY A 73 -29.35 -17.97 13.39
C GLY A 73 -29.66 -17.76 11.91
N PHE A 74 -30.94 -17.63 11.56
CA PHE A 74 -31.34 -17.22 10.22
C PHE A 74 -31.16 -15.72 10.06
N LYS A 75 -30.30 -15.31 9.13
CA LYS A 75 -30.07 -13.90 8.78
C LYS A 75 -30.73 -13.60 7.44
N PRO A 76 -31.83 -12.82 7.40
CA PRO A 76 -32.58 -12.62 6.17
C PRO A 76 -31.78 -11.89 5.11
N MET A 77 -31.92 -12.31 3.87
CA MET A 77 -31.46 -11.62 2.67
C MET A 77 -32.58 -10.75 2.13
N THR A 78 -32.22 -9.67 1.43
CA THR A 78 -33.17 -8.76 0.79
C THR A 78 -33.21 -9.04 -0.69
N LEU A 79 -34.41 -9.05 -1.29
CA LEU A 79 -34.55 -9.13 -2.73
C LEU A 79 -34.06 -7.81 -3.36
N VAL A 80 -32.98 -7.87 -4.15
CA VAL A 80 -32.26 -6.70 -4.68
C VAL A 80 -32.43 -6.51 -6.20
N ALA A 81 -32.88 -7.57 -6.87
CA ALA A 81 -33.25 -7.56 -8.28
C ALA A 81 -34.22 -8.72 -8.55
N ASP A 82 -34.80 -8.81 -9.76
CA ASP A 82 -35.63 -9.95 -10.12
C ASP A 82 -34.94 -11.28 -9.87
N TYR A 83 -35.47 -12.06 -8.92
CA TYR A 83 -34.95 -13.38 -8.52
C TYR A 83 -33.56 -13.38 -7.84
N VAL A 84 -33.02 -12.20 -7.45
CA VAL A 84 -31.71 -12.08 -6.84
C VAL A 84 -31.83 -11.53 -5.42
N TRP A 85 -31.33 -12.30 -4.49
CA TRP A 85 -31.29 -11.99 -3.07
C TRP A 85 -29.87 -11.51 -2.68
N GLY A 86 -29.78 -10.49 -1.83
CA GLY A 86 -28.53 -9.88 -1.42
C GLY A 86 -28.43 -9.70 0.09
N ILE A 87 -27.23 -9.86 0.62
CA ILE A 87 -26.93 -9.60 2.03
C ILE A 87 -25.49 -9.10 2.16
N LYS A 88 -25.30 -8.11 3.01
CA LYS A 88 -23.97 -7.64 3.41
C LYS A 88 -23.43 -8.49 4.55
N ILE A 89 -22.23 -9.01 4.37
CA ILE A 89 -21.53 -9.84 5.35
C ILE A 89 -20.06 -9.45 5.46
N MET A 90 -19.45 -9.80 6.58
CA MET A 90 -17.99 -9.80 6.77
C MET A 90 -17.50 -11.24 6.50
N PRO A 91 -16.52 -11.47 5.61
CA PRO A 91 -16.03 -12.81 5.30
C PRO A 91 -15.08 -13.33 6.40
N GLU A 92 -15.62 -13.58 7.59
CA GLU A 92 -14.84 -14.06 8.73
C GLU A 92 -14.24 -15.44 8.46
N SER A 93 -12.92 -15.56 8.66
CA SER A 93 -12.15 -16.79 8.47
C SER A 93 -12.70 -17.96 9.31
N LYS A 94 -12.69 -19.17 8.74
CA LYS A 94 -13.17 -20.42 9.37
C LYS A 94 -14.65 -20.43 9.69
N LYS A 95 -15.41 -19.45 9.23
CA LYS A 95 -16.85 -19.44 9.34
C LYS A 95 -17.48 -20.18 8.16
N THR A 96 -18.68 -20.66 8.39
CA THR A 96 -19.42 -21.47 7.41
C THR A 96 -20.83 -20.94 7.22
N PHE A 97 -21.38 -21.14 6.02
CA PHE A 97 -22.76 -20.79 5.72
C PHE A 97 -23.36 -21.70 4.64
N LYS A 98 -24.67 -21.66 4.55
CA LYS A 98 -25.51 -22.14 3.44
C LYS A 98 -26.71 -21.22 3.32
N PHE A 99 -27.44 -21.32 2.23
CA PHE A 99 -28.71 -20.62 2.06
C PHE A 99 -29.86 -21.51 2.55
N GLN A 100 -30.79 -20.93 3.31
CA GLN A 100 -32.06 -21.50 3.67
C GLN A 100 -33.12 -20.60 3.05
N ALA A 101 -34.12 -21.19 2.46
CA ALA A 101 -35.23 -20.48 1.84
C ALA A 101 -36.57 -21.09 2.22
N LYS A 102 -37.63 -20.29 2.09
CA LYS A 102 -39.01 -20.74 2.19
C LYS A 102 -39.67 -20.64 0.84
N THR A 103 -40.43 -21.71 0.53
CA THR A 103 -41.30 -21.74 -0.65
C THR A 103 -42.65 -21.08 -0.35
N ASN A 104 -43.43 -20.82 -1.36
CA ASN A 104 -44.82 -20.34 -1.23
C ASN A 104 -45.77 -21.27 -0.44
N THR A 105 -45.36 -22.52 -0.20
CA THR A 105 -46.03 -23.46 0.69
C THR A 105 -45.45 -23.50 2.10
N ASN A 106 -44.58 -22.54 2.43
CA ASN A 106 -43.86 -22.45 3.69
C ASN A 106 -42.94 -23.65 4.01
N ALA A 107 -42.55 -24.40 2.98
CA ALA A 107 -41.60 -25.50 3.13
C ALA A 107 -40.16 -24.98 3.13
N ASP A 108 -39.34 -25.50 4.04
CA ASP A 108 -37.92 -25.19 4.10
C ASP A 108 -37.16 -25.85 2.95
N LEU A 109 -36.29 -25.06 2.35
CA LEU A 109 -35.44 -25.48 1.27
C LEU A 109 -34.01 -24.99 1.54
N TYR A 110 -33.03 -25.85 1.33
CA TYR A 110 -31.63 -25.51 1.54
C TYR A 110 -30.87 -25.55 0.24
N PHE A 111 -29.92 -24.60 0.10
CA PHE A 111 -28.95 -24.56 -0.99
C PHE A 111 -27.54 -24.53 -0.37
N ALA A 112 -26.73 -25.49 -0.74
CA ALA A 112 -25.47 -25.78 -0.08
C ALA A 112 -24.43 -26.32 -1.07
N PRO A 113 -23.13 -26.38 -0.70
CA PRO A 113 -22.13 -26.98 -1.56
C PRO A 113 -22.37 -28.51 -1.74
N VAL A 114 -21.83 -29.03 -2.84
CA VAL A 114 -21.84 -30.49 -3.10
C VAL A 114 -20.90 -31.19 -2.12
N GLU A 115 -19.70 -30.67 -1.94
CA GLU A 115 -18.69 -31.25 -1.06
C GLU A 115 -18.72 -30.62 0.32
N ALA A 116 -18.34 -31.40 1.35
CA ALA A 116 -18.18 -30.88 2.70
C ALA A 116 -16.97 -29.92 2.73
N ASN A 117 -17.13 -28.80 3.45
CA ASN A 117 -16.09 -27.78 3.60
C ASN A 117 -15.58 -27.19 2.26
N GLN A 118 -16.42 -27.18 1.24
CA GLN A 118 -16.10 -26.53 0.00
C GLN A 118 -15.82 -25.03 0.26
N ASN A 119 -14.63 -24.56 -0.09
CA ASN A 119 -14.28 -23.17 0.07
C ASN A 119 -15.09 -22.28 -0.89
N ILE A 120 -15.41 -21.08 -0.43
CA ILE A 120 -16.04 -20.07 -1.28
C ILE A 120 -15.09 -19.64 -2.40
N ALA A 121 -15.68 -19.22 -3.51
CA ALA A 121 -15.00 -18.50 -4.58
C ALA A 121 -15.74 -17.19 -4.83
N GLN A 122 -15.19 -16.33 -5.68
CA GLN A 122 -15.84 -15.08 -6.09
C GLN A 122 -17.28 -15.31 -6.60
N SER A 123 -17.51 -16.45 -7.23
CA SER A 123 -18.84 -16.94 -7.60
C SER A 123 -18.85 -18.47 -7.62
N GLY A 124 -20.02 -19.05 -7.49
CA GLY A 124 -20.21 -20.51 -7.52
C GLY A 124 -21.68 -20.89 -7.57
N THR A 125 -21.93 -22.19 -7.58
CA THR A 125 -23.27 -22.75 -7.60
C THR A 125 -23.54 -23.51 -6.31
N ALA A 126 -24.72 -23.30 -5.72
CA ALA A 126 -25.22 -24.05 -4.60
C ALA A 126 -26.17 -25.15 -5.10
N THR A 127 -26.13 -26.31 -4.47
CA THR A 127 -26.99 -27.45 -4.81
C THR A 127 -28.24 -27.41 -3.95
N LYS A 128 -29.40 -27.50 -4.59
CA LYS A 128 -30.71 -27.59 -3.93
C LYS A 128 -30.83 -28.91 -3.14
N GLY A 129 -31.32 -28.80 -1.90
CA GLY A 129 -31.46 -29.94 -1.01
C GLY A 129 -30.17 -30.34 -0.29
N GLY A 130 -29.07 -29.59 -0.46
CA GLY A 130 -27.80 -29.87 0.19
C GLY A 130 -27.83 -29.64 1.70
N THR A 131 -27.07 -30.46 2.43
CA THR A 131 -26.98 -30.40 3.91
C THR A 131 -25.69 -29.85 4.43
N LYS A 132 -24.68 -29.67 3.56
CA LYS A 132 -23.31 -29.23 3.87
C LYS A 132 -23.26 -27.72 4.00
N PHE A 133 -22.06 -27.17 4.28
CA PHE A 133 -21.82 -25.75 4.40
C PHE A 133 -20.66 -25.31 3.50
N PHE A 134 -20.76 -24.13 2.92
CA PHE A 134 -19.60 -23.42 2.35
C PHE A 134 -18.68 -22.98 3.47
N ASN A 135 -17.37 -23.06 3.23
CA ASN A 135 -16.34 -22.64 4.16
C ASN A 135 -15.70 -21.34 3.69
N ILE A 136 -15.54 -20.40 4.60
CA ILE A 136 -14.73 -19.19 4.39
C ILE A 136 -13.32 -19.50 4.88
N GLU A 137 -12.39 -19.75 3.94
CA GLU A 137 -10.99 -20.00 4.27
C GLU A 137 -10.30 -18.74 4.81
N GLU A 138 -9.10 -18.89 5.35
CA GLU A 138 -8.27 -17.76 5.77
C GLU A 138 -7.77 -16.93 4.58
N GLY A 139 -7.41 -15.69 4.85
CA GLY A 139 -6.74 -14.81 3.89
C GLY A 139 -7.67 -13.92 3.07
N TYR A 140 -8.96 -13.80 3.38
CA TYR A 140 -9.80 -12.74 2.82
C TYR A 140 -9.66 -11.44 3.61
N GLU A 141 -9.76 -10.29 2.90
CA GLU A 141 -9.86 -8.99 3.53
C GLU A 141 -11.10 -8.92 4.43
N GLN A 142 -10.93 -8.33 5.62
CA GLN A 142 -12.01 -8.19 6.60
C GLN A 142 -12.84 -6.92 6.31
N ASN A 143 -13.39 -6.86 5.10
CA ASN A 143 -14.26 -5.77 4.63
C ASN A 143 -15.68 -6.28 4.45
N GLU A 144 -16.67 -5.40 4.64
CA GLU A 144 -18.05 -5.73 4.31
C GLU A 144 -18.18 -5.99 2.80
N VAL A 145 -18.70 -7.16 2.44
CA VAL A 145 -18.93 -7.58 1.06
C VAL A 145 -20.41 -7.85 0.84
N LEU A 146 -20.91 -7.67 -0.38
CA LEU A 146 -22.26 -8.04 -0.76
C LEU A 146 -22.27 -9.46 -1.32
N LEU A 147 -22.93 -10.37 -0.63
CA LEU A 147 -23.23 -11.72 -1.10
C LEU A 147 -24.57 -11.73 -1.82
N LEU A 148 -24.58 -12.15 -3.07
CA LEU A 148 -25.76 -12.32 -3.91
C LEU A 148 -26.08 -13.80 -4.10
N PHE A 149 -27.37 -14.13 -4.23
CA PHE A 149 -27.89 -15.46 -4.56
C PHE A 149 -29.01 -15.34 -5.59
N ASP A 150 -28.82 -15.94 -6.79
CA ASP A 150 -29.85 -16.03 -7.83
C ASP A 150 -30.61 -17.34 -7.70
N GLU A 151 -31.87 -17.27 -7.31
CA GLU A 151 -32.74 -18.44 -7.04
C GLU A 151 -33.08 -19.25 -8.29
N ARG A 152 -32.94 -18.71 -9.51
CA ARG A 152 -33.22 -19.40 -10.77
C ARG A 152 -32.12 -20.38 -11.14
N THR A 153 -30.88 -19.93 -10.91
CA THR A 153 -29.67 -20.66 -11.29
C THR A 153 -29.01 -21.36 -10.12
N ASN A 154 -29.42 -21.01 -8.88
CA ASN A 154 -28.78 -21.37 -7.62
C ASN A 154 -27.31 -20.85 -7.53
N ASN A 155 -26.95 -19.85 -8.31
CA ASN A 155 -25.62 -19.28 -8.27
C ASN A 155 -25.53 -18.25 -7.14
N TYR A 156 -24.37 -18.22 -6.52
CA TYR A 156 -23.99 -17.15 -5.63
C TYR A 156 -22.81 -16.36 -6.22
N SER A 157 -22.70 -15.12 -5.83
CA SER A 157 -21.53 -14.28 -6.13
C SER A 157 -21.26 -13.30 -5.00
N PHE A 158 -19.98 -12.95 -4.84
CA PHE A 158 -19.56 -11.93 -3.91
C PHE A 158 -19.11 -10.70 -4.67
N MET A 159 -19.61 -9.54 -4.28
CA MET A 159 -19.11 -8.25 -4.73
C MET A 159 -18.20 -7.67 -3.66
N GLY A 160 -16.95 -7.40 -4.03
CA GLY A 160 -15.94 -6.85 -3.11
C GLY A 160 -15.14 -7.91 -2.33
N LEU A 161 -15.34 -9.20 -2.58
CA LEU A 161 -14.51 -10.25 -1.96
C LEU A 161 -13.11 -10.20 -2.55
N ALA A 162 -12.12 -10.02 -1.70
CA ALA A 162 -10.71 -10.00 -2.08
C ALA A 162 -9.88 -10.81 -1.09
N LYS A 163 -8.84 -11.47 -1.59
CA LYS A 163 -7.82 -12.03 -0.71
C LYS A 163 -7.00 -10.88 -0.13
N ALA A 164 -6.74 -10.93 1.17
CA ALA A 164 -5.81 -10.03 1.81
C ALA A 164 -4.43 -10.19 1.15
N ALA A 165 -3.83 -9.07 0.82
CA ALA A 165 -2.51 -9.09 0.23
C ALA A 165 -1.49 -9.61 1.24
N VAL A 166 -0.73 -10.61 0.84
CA VAL A 166 0.36 -11.17 1.63
C VAL A 166 1.64 -10.42 1.26
N TYR A 167 2.34 -9.92 2.26
CA TYR A 167 3.62 -9.22 2.07
C TYR A 167 4.61 -9.62 3.17
N GLU A 168 5.89 -9.49 2.85
CA GLU A 168 6.98 -9.53 3.81
C GLU A 168 7.34 -8.10 4.20
N THR A 169 7.74 -7.91 5.46
CA THR A 169 8.24 -6.63 5.97
C THR A 169 9.73 -6.77 6.24
N VAL A 170 10.54 -5.90 5.66
CA VAL A 170 11.96 -5.74 6.00
C VAL A 170 12.01 -4.68 7.09
N ASP A 171 12.20 -5.13 8.33
CA ASP A 171 12.18 -4.32 9.56
C ASP A 171 13.58 -3.94 10.05
N PHE A 172 14.62 -4.35 9.32
CA PHE A 172 16.03 -4.08 9.63
C PHE A 172 16.50 -4.60 10.99
N GLU A 173 15.82 -5.60 11.56
CA GLU A 173 16.11 -6.14 12.87
C GLU A 173 16.94 -7.45 12.82
N GLY A 174 17.59 -7.76 13.95
CA GLY A 174 18.34 -8.98 14.12
C GLY A 174 19.86 -8.83 13.98
N GLU A 175 20.58 -9.94 14.16
CA GLU A 175 22.03 -9.96 14.25
C GLU A 175 22.72 -9.43 12.97
N TYR A 176 22.21 -9.82 11.81
CA TYR A 176 22.74 -9.36 10.52
C TYR A 176 22.69 -7.84 10.41
N TRP A 177 21.55 -7.24 10.67
CA TRP A 177 21.34 -5.81 10.57
C TRP A 177 22.12 -5.03 11.64
N ASN A 178 22.17 -5.55 12.85
CA ASN A 178 22.98 -4.95 13.94
C ASN A 178 24.47 -4.89 13.60
N ALA A 179 24.99 -5.89 12.87
CA ALA A 179 26.39 -5.90 12.44
C ALA A 179 26.73 -4.85 11.37
N LEU A 180 25.73 -4.30 10.70
CA LEU A 180 25.86 -3.24 9.68
C LEU A 180 25.83 -1.82 10.27
N ILE A 181 25.54 -1.68 11.56
CA ILE A 181 25.49 -0.38 12.21
C ILE A 181 26.92 0.14 12.41
N ASP A 182 27.20 1.31 11.86
CA ASP A 182 28.49 1.97 12.05
C ASP A 182 28.68 2.37 13.52
N PRO A 183 29.67 1.83 14.23
CA PRO A 183 29.91 2.17 15.63
C PRO A 183 30.29 3.65 15.84
N ASN A 184 30.62 4.36 14.78
CA ASN A 184 31.05 5.77 14.81
C ASN A 184 29.97 6.75 14.34
N GLN A 185 28.70 6.36 14.29
CA GLN A 185 27.58 7.17 13.78
C GLN A 185 27.53 8.59 14.34
N GLY A 186 27.87 8.78 15.60
CA GLY A 186 27.88 10.09 16.24
C GLY A 186 29.17 10.91 16.04
N THR A 187 30.16 10.37 15.32
CA THR A 187 31.47 11.03 15.13
C THR A 187 31.72 11.50 13.71
N GLY A 188 30.78 11.25 12.78
CA GLY A 188 30.92 11.61 11.36
C GLY A 188 31.95 10.80 10.60
N LYS A 189 32.40 9.67 11.12
CA LYS A 189 33.31 8.78 10.40
C LYS A 189 32.57 8.14 9.21
N LEU A 190 33.34 7.86 8.16
CA LEU A 190 32.84 7.14 6.99
C LEU A 190 32.40 5.74 7.32
N LEU A 191 31.36 5.29 6.65
CA LEU A 191 30.94 3.88 6.66
C LEU A 191 31.96 2.95 5.96
N TYR A 192 32.89 3.50 5.21
CA TYR A 192 33.96 2.77 4.51
C TYR A 192 35.29 2.67 5.26
N GLY A 193 35.34 3.04 6.54
CA GLY A 193 36.56 2.92 7.34
C GLY A 193 37.04 4.22 7.95
N GLU A 194 38.25 4.19 8.51
CA GLU A 194 38.76 5.26 9.37
C GLU A 194 39.39 6.45 8.62
N SER A 195 39.80 6.27 7.37
CA SER A 195 40.72 7.22 6.74
C SER A 195 40.09 8.50 6.28
N GLY A 196 38.81 8.56 6.11
CA GLY A 196 38.16 9.68 5.41
C GLY A 196 38.65 9.84 3.98
N MET A 197 39.27 8.83 3.43
CA MET A 197 40.00 8.81 2.17
C MET A 197 39.21 8.02 1.15
N GLY A 198 38.01 8.30 0.92
CA GLY A 198 37.31 7.66 -0.17
C GLY A 198 37.41 6.14 -0.21
N TYR A 199 37.00 5.61 -1.30
CA TYR A 199 37.02 4.18 -1.57
C TYR A 199 38.47 3.64 -1.60
N GLU A 200 38.79 2.74 -0.68
CA GLU A 200 39.99 1.89 -0.77
C GLU A 200 39.53 0.44 -1.00
N GLU A 201 40.14 -0.23 -1.98
CA GLU A 201 39.79 -1.60 -2.39
C GLU A 201 39.78 -2.59 -1.21
N ASP A 202 40.60 -2.38 -0.21
CA ASP A 202 40.75 -3.26 0.96
C ASP A 202 39.65 -3.09 2.02
N ASN A 203 38.86 -2.02 1.99
CA ASN A 203 37.80 -1.75 2.98
C ASN A 203 36.41 -2.26 2.56
N GLY A 204 36.29 -2.76 1.33
CA GLY A 204 35.04 -3.23 0.79
C GLY A 204 34.03 -2.11 0.56
N VAL A 205 32.88 -2.49 0.07
CA VAL A 205 31.75 -1.58 -0.13
C VAL A 205 30.71 -1.87 0.91
N TYR A 206 30.17 -0.83 1.55
CA TYR A 206 29.02 -0.99 2.43
C TYR A 206 27.80 -1.32 1.60
N GLU A 207 27.30 -2.53 1.75
CA GLU A 207 26.08 -3.01 1.14
C GLU A 207 25.29 -3.90 2.10
N TRP A 208 24.01 -4.00 1.90
CA TRP A 208 23.15 -4.91 2.63
C TRP A 208 22.12 -5.57 1.71
N THR A 209 21.71 -6.77 2.09
CA THR A 209 20.69 -7.53 1.35
C THR A 209 19.80 -8.27 2.34
N ASP A 210 18.50 -8.07 2.26
CA ASP A 210 17.56 -8.92 2.98
C ASP A 210 17.47 -10.30 2.32
N ALA A 211 17.74 -11.35 3.09
CA ALA A 211 17.80 -12.71 2.56
C ALA A 211 16.46 -13.23 2.04
N THR A 212 15.35 -12.75 2.59
CA THR A 212 14.00 -13.21 2.26
C THR A 212 13.46 -12.54 1.02
N THR A 213 13.52 -11.21 0.96
CA THR A 213 12.94 -10.43 -0.11
C THR A 213 13.93 -10.07 -1.22
N GLN A 214 15.23 -10.28 -0.98
CA GLN A 214 16.34 -9.83 -1.82
C GLN A 214 16.43 -8.30 -1.96
N LEU A 215 15.71 -7.54 -1.10
CA LEU A 215 15.84 -6.09 -1.04
C LEU A 215 17.28 -5.74 -0.69
N HIS A 216 17.88 -4.84 -1.44
CA HIS A 216 19.30 -4.55 -1.40
C HIS A 216 19.55 -3.05 -1.56
N SER A 217 20.61 -2.57 -0.98
CA SER A 217 21.20 -1.26 -1.30
C SER A 217 22.70 -1.28 -1.07
N LYS A 218 23.38 -0.45 -1.83
CA LYS A 218 24.82 -0.26 -1.77
C LYS A 218 25.10 1.23 -1.68
N LEU A 219 26.03 1.64 -0.83
CA LEU A 219 26.51 3.01 -0.83
C LEU A 219 27.24 3.35 -2.13
N ASN A 220 27.05 4.57 -2.61
CA ASN A 220 27.82 5.07 -3.72
C ASN A 220 29.30 5.21 -3.31
N GLU A 221 30.20 5.00 -4.27
CA GLU A 221 31.61 5.15 -4.03
C GLU A 221 31.95 6.60 -3.63
N SER A 222 32.70 6.76 -2.55
CA SER A 222 33.18 8.08 -2.16
C SER A 222 34.36 8.49 -3.05
N LEU A 223 34.29 9.69 -3.60
CA LEU A 223 35.33 10.22 -4.49
C LEU A 223 36.32 11.16 -3.78
N ASP A 224 36.11 11.44 -2.51
CA ASP A 224 36.95 12.40 -1.80
C ASP A 224 37.22 12.00 -0.35
N SER A 225 38.08 12.78 0.31
CA SER A 225 38.53 12.55 1.68
C SER A 225 37.60 13.05 2.77
N TRP A 226 36.34 13.35 2.45
CA TRP A 226 35.38 13.80 3.44
C TRP A 226 34.86 12.63 4.26
N ALA A 227 34.55 12.90 5.52
CA ALA A 227 34.04 11.90 6.45
C ALA A 227 32.58 11.48 6.14
N TYR A 228 32.03 11.83 4.99
CA TYR A 228 30.66 11.55 4.58
C TYR A 228 30.62 10.67 3.34
N TRP A 229 29.59 9.88 3.26
CA TRP A 229 29.32 9.01 2.13
C TRP A 229 28.74 9.81 0.95
N ASN A 230 28.88 9.28 -0.22
CA ASN A 230 28.49 9.93 -1.47
C ASN A 230 27.09 9.49 -1.95
N GLY A 231 26.21 9.19 -1.03
CA GLY A 231 24.84 8.72 -1.27
C GLY A 231 24.67 7.22 -1.08
N GLY A 232 23.45 6.82 -0.75
CA GLY A 232 23.06 5.45 -0.52
C GLY A 232 22.18 5.30 0.72
N VAL A 233 22.06 4.06 1.25
CA VAL A 233 21.19 3.74 2.37
C VAL A 233 21.97 2.97 3.42
N ALA A 234 22.05 3.49 4.64
CA ALA A 234 22.78 2.91 5.75
C ALA A 234 21.87 2.52 6.91
N VAL A 235 22.17 1.41 7.56
CA VAL A 235 21.49 0.92 8.78
C VAL A 235 21.93 1.76 9.98
N SER A 236 20.99 2.11 10.83
CA SER A 236 21.20 2.92 12.03
C SER A 236 20.27 2.53 13.16
N ASN A 237 20.66 2.86 14.37
CA ASN A 237 19.82 2.92 15.56
C ASN A 237 20.18 4.14 16.41
N TYR A 238 20.81 5.12 15.82
CA TYR A 238 21.37 6.27 16.50
C TYR A 238 20.32 7.37 16.73
N HIS A 239 20.41 8.05 17.89
CA HIS A 239 19.54 9.16 18.22
C HIS A 239 20.36 10.33 18.74
N CYS A 240 19.96 11.56 18.40
CA CYS A 240 20.49 12.77 19.00
C CYS A 240 19.41 13.85 19.08
N ASP A 241 19.61 14.80 19.97
CA ASP A 241 18.73 15.96 20.04
C ASP A 241 18.76 16.74 18.72
N ILE A 242 17.64 17.27 18.28
CA ILE A 242 17.53 18.02 17.02
C ILE A 242 18.59 19.12 16.97
N ALA A 243 18.80 19.86 18.07
CA ALA A 243 19.78 20.93 18.13
C ALA A 243 21.24 20.49 17.88
N ASN A 244 21.53 19.19 18.02
CA ASN A 244 22.82 18.57 17.74
C ASN A 244 22.88 17.91 16.35
N GLY A 245 21.79 17.98 15.60
CA GLY A 245 21.72 17.46 14.22
C GLY A 245 22.74 18.18 13.32
N SER A 246 23.64 17.43 12.73
CA SER A 246 24.78 17.95 11.95
C SER A 246 25.31 16.86 11.02
N PRO A 247 26.24 17.17 10.13
CA PRO A 247 26.93 16.16 9.35
C PRO A 247 27.60 15.05 10.17
N THR A 248 27.97 15.33 11.43
CA THR A 248 28.59 14.33 12.32
C THR A 248 27.57 13.43 13.02
N THR A 249 26.29 13.72 12.92
CA THR A 249 25.18 12.94 13.47
C THR A 249 24.16 12.56 12.38
N GLN A 250 24.63 12.47 11.16
CA GLN A 250 23.81 12.32 9.94
C GLN A 250 22.90 11.06 9.94
N LEU A 251 23.22 10.04 10.70
CA LEU A 251 22.45 8.77 10.78
C LEU A 251 21.47 8.75 11.97
N SER A 252 21.24 9.87 12.64
CA SER A 252 20.41 9.88 13.85
C SER A 252 18.97 10.31 13.63
N LEU A 253 18.05 9.65 14.34
CA LEU A 253 16.71 10.16 14.60
C LEU A 253 16.73 11.15 15.77
N PRO A 254 15.72 12.02 15.89
CA PRO A 254 15.55 12.87 17.07
C PRO A 254 15.41 12.02 18.34
N THR A 255 16.02 12.50 19.43
CA THR A 255 15.77 11.95 20.77
C THR A 255 14.27 11.98 21.05
N GLY A 256 13.70 10.83 21.41
CA GLY A 256 12.25 10.66 21.61
C GLY A 256 11.45 10.15 20.42
N THR A 257 12.03 10.13 19.20
CA THR A 257 11.47 9.43 18.06
C THR A 257 12.08 8.03 18.00
N ALA A 258 11.33 6.99 18.32
CA ALA A 258 11.77 5.60 18.18
C ALA A 258 11.82 5.18 16.72
N ALA A 259 12.47 4.06 16.38
CA ALA A 259 12.25 3.36 15.12
C ALA A 259 10.76 3.08 14.94
N HIS A 260 10.28 2.91 13.71
CA HIS A 260 8.86 2.62 13.48
C HIS A 260 8.50 1.25 14.08
N SER A 261 9.37 0.27 13.88
CA SER A 261 9.33 -1.00 14.61
C SER A 261 10.70 -1.32 15.21
N GLY A 262 10.76 -2.17 16.22
CA GLY A 262 12.02 -2.62 16.80
C GLY A 262 12.93 -1.50 17.34
N LYS A 263 14.16 -1.45 16.84
CA LYS A 263 15.21 -0.49 17.25
C LYS A 263 15.96 0.12 16.09
N ASN A 264 16.04 -0.60 14.98
CA ASN A 264 16.82 -0.23 13.81
C ASN A 264 15.93 0.46 12.77
N PHE A 265 16.56 1.21 11.94
CA PHE A 265 15.98 1.86 10.76
C PHE A 265 17.10 2.08 9.75
N VAL A 266 16.81 2.52 8.55
CA VAL A 266 17.83 2.93 7.60
C VAL A 266 17.71 4.42 7.32
N VAL A 267 18.83 5.06 7.00
CA VAL A 267 18.90 6.45 6.58
C VAL A 267 19.36 6.50 5.14
N ALA A 268 18.54 7.05 4.27
CA ALA A 268 18.89 7.34 2.89
C ALA A 268 19.45 8.74 2.77
N TYR A 269 20.57 8.88 2.03
CA TYR A 269 21.20 10.16 1.75
C TYR A 269 21.52 10.28 0.27
N GLY A 270 21.29 11.46 -0.27
CA GLY A 270 21.67 11.83 -1.62
C GLY A 270 20.53 12.41 -2.44
N TYR A 271 20.87 13.13 -3.50
CA TYR A 271 19.95 13.78 -4.41
C TYR A 271 20.57 13.98 -5.79
N ASN A 272 19.73 14.36 -6.75
CA ASN A 272 20.17 14.76 -8.09
C ASN A 272 19.92 16.25 -8.27
N ASP A 273 20.99 17.02 -8.53
CA ASP A 273 20.94 18.47 -8.76
C ASP A 273 20.94 18.83 -10.26
N GLY A 274 20.91 17.83 -11.14
CA GLY A 274 21.00 17.98 -12.59
C GLY A 274 22.43 17.96 -13.14
N GLY A 275 23.44 18.03 -12.28
CA GLY A 275 24.87 17.92 -12.65
C GLY A 275 25.57 16.72 -11.99
N TRP A 276 25.11 16.38 -10.81
CA TRP A 276 25.62 15.27 -9.99
C TRP A 276 24.45 14.43 -9.47
N ASP A 277 24.51 13.13 -9.71
CA ASP A 277 23.49 12.18 -9.25
C ASP A 277 24.06 11.31 -8.13
N SER A 278 23.71 11.64 -6.89
CA SER A 278 24.02 10.86 -5.69
C SER A 278 22.79 10.19 -5.10
N CYS A 279 21.69 10.13 -5.85
CA CYS A 279 20.45 9.53 -5.34
C CYS A 279 20.68 8.13 -4.80
N PRO A 280 20.20 7.83 -3.60
CA PRO A 280 20.21 6.47 -3.08
C PRO A 280 19.27 5.58 -3.90
N VAL A 281 19.70 4.33 -4.10
CA VAL A 281 18.94 3.31 -4.79
C VAL A 281 18.73 2.12 -3.87
N ILE A 282 17.50 1.66 -3.80
CA ILE A 282 17.13 0.37 -3.23
C ILE A 282 16.71 -0.51 -4.40
N ASP A 283 17.30 -1.68 -4.56
CA ASP A 283 17.00 -2.61 -5.65
C ASP A 283 16.73 -4.03 -5.14
N PHE A 284 16.61 -4.99 -6.04
CA PHE A 284 16.54 -6.40 -5.70
C PHE A 284 17.79 -7.10 -6.22
N LYS A 285 18.61 -7.64 -5.30
CA LYS A 285 19.93 -8.24 -5.59
C LYS A 285 19.90 -9.32 -6.67
N ASP A 286 18.79 -10.05 -6.75
CA ASP A 286 18.57 -11.11 -7.75
C ASP A 286 18.07 -10.60 -9.09
N GLY A 287 17.85 -9.30 -9.24
CA GLY A 287 17.35 -8.66 -10.46
C GLY A 287 15.89 -8.95 -10.81
N VAL A 288 15.14 -9.61 -9.91
CA VAL A 288 13.73 -9.94 -10.12
C VAL A 288 12.84 -8.77 -9.69
N ALA A 289 12.03 -8.28 -10.59
CA ALA A 289 11.08 -7.21 -10.28
C ALA A 289 10.06 -7.65 -9.23
N ARG A 290 9.84 -6.82 -8.22
CA ARG A 290 8.84 -7.05 -7.16
C ARG A 290 7.96 -5.83 -6.95
N LYS A 291 6.75 -6.07 -6.47
CA LYS A 291 5.82 -5.01 -6.11
C LYS A 291 6.08 -4.61 -4.65
N ILE A 292 6.49 -3.36 -4.45
CA ILE A 292 6.62 -2.78 -3.12
C ILE A 292 5.25 -2.21 -2.72
N LYS A 293 4.72 -2.66 -1.59
CA LYS A 293 3.45 -2.16 -1.05
C LYS A 293 3.61 -0.75 -0.52
N GLY A 294 4.68 -0.53 0.26
CA GLY A 294 4.99 0.77 0.85
C GLY A 294 6.08 0.65 1.90
N LEU A 295 6.37 1.76 2.54
CA LEU A 295 7.37 1.91 3.57
C LEU A 295 7.00 3.07 4.50
N TRP A 296 7.67 3.17 5.64
CA TRP A 296 7.52 4.27 6.55
C TRP A 296 8.69 5.23 6.44
N VAL A 297 8.42 6.54 6.53
CA VAL A 297 9.44 7.59 6.47
C VAL A 297 9.29 8.59 7.61
N THR A 298 10.41 9.14 8.04
CA THR A 298 10.45 10.31 8.93
C THR A 298 11.73 11.13 8.70
N ASN A 299 11.79 12.33 9.24
CA ASN A 299 12.96 13.18 9.13
C ASN A 299 14.03 12.80 10.17
N ASN A 300 15.29 12.91 9.77
CA ASN A 300 16.41 12.75 10.69
C ASN A 300 16.75 14.07 11.43
N SER A 301 17.57 13.99 12.47
CA SER A 301 17.90 15.13 13.31
C SER A 301 18.65 16.23 12.56
N TYR A 302 19.52 15.88 11.61
CA TYR A 302 20.27 16.88 10.84
C TYR A 302 19.35 17.68 9.90
N PHE A 303 18.46 17.00 9.16
CA PHE A 303 17.47 17.66 8.33
C PHE A 303 16.61 18.64 9.15
N LEU A 304 16.10 18.18 10.28
CA LEU A 304 15.26 19.01 11.16
C LEU A 304 16.01 20.22 11.70
N ASN A 305 17.25 20.04 12.19
CA ASN A 305 18.03 21.14 12.71
C ASN A 305 18.30 22.22 11.65
N SER A 306 18.68 21.80 10.44
CA SER A 306 18.95 22.71 9.33
C SER A 306 17.70 23.50 8.91
N LEU A 307 16.52 22.88 8.89
CA LEU A 307 15.28 23.58 8.54
C LEU A 307 14.72 24.48 9.65
N ILE A 308 15.00 24.15 10.91
CA ILE A 308 14.58 24.99 12.04
C ILE A 308 15.50 26.21 12.19
N ASN A 309 16.80 26.00 12.15
CA ASN A 309 17.79 27.00 12.54
C ASN A 309 18.58 27.59 11.35
N GLY A 310 18.57 26.93 10.21
CA GLY A 310 19.51 27.17 9.13
C GLY A 310 20.93 26.69 9.49
N ASP A 311 21.80 26.67 8.51
CA ASP A 311 23.22 26.39 8.66
C ASP A 311 24.04 27.14 7.60
N SER A 312 25.34 26.82 7.45
CA SER A 312 26.23 27.49 6.46
C SER A 312 25.83 27.16 5.01
N TYR A 313 25.03 26.17 4.75
CA TYR A 313 24.66 25.70 3.41
C TYR A 313 23.20 25.96 3.09
N ASN A 314 22.33 26.03 4.10
CA ASN A 314 20.90 26.08 3.97
C ASN A 314 20.28 27.18 4.86
N SER A 315 19.28 27.87 4.35
CA SER A 315 18.44 28.79 5.13
C SER A 315 17.38 28.01 5.92
N ALA A 316 17.01 28.54 7.10
CA ALA A 316 15.87 28.04 7.83
C ALA A 316 14.60 28.08 6.97
N ALA A 317 13.68 27.15 7.21
CA ALA A 317 12.42 27.08 6.51
C ALA A 317 11.56 28.34 6.70
N THR A 318 10.90 28.76 5.63
CA THR A 318 9.96 29.90 5.60
C THR A 318 8.53 29.38 5.43
N ASP A 319 7.56 30.29 5.44
CA ASP A 319 6.15 29.90 5.18
C ASP A 319 5.93 29.43 3.70
N ALA A 320 6.89 29.70 2.81
CA ALA A 320 6.85 29.27 1.40
C ALA A 320 7.59 27.95 1.15
N THR A 321 8.29 27.41 2.15
CA THR A 321 9.10 26.21 2.02
C THR A 321 8.22 24.97 1.79
N PHE A 322 8.60 24.15 0.82
CA PHE A 322 8.17 22.77 0.76
C PHE A 322 9.33 21.85 0.40
N ILE A 323 9.35 20.65 0.97
CA ILE A 323 10.27 19.59 0.60
C ILE A 323 9.49 18.29 0.57
N ASP A 324 9.51 17.62 -0.57
CA ASP A 324 8.97 16.29 -0.76
C ASP A 324 10.12 15.31 -1.01
N VAL A 325 10.16 14.18 -0.28
CA VAL A 325 10.93 13.04 -0.73
C VAL A 325 10.16 12.32 -1.82
N THR A 326 10.86 11.87 -2.86
CA THR A 326 10.27 11.18 -4.00
C THR A 326 10.85 9.78 -4.13
N PHE A 327 9.98 8.83 -4.44
CA PHE A 327 10.30 7.42 -4.69
C PHE A 327 9.92 7.12 -6.13
N GLU A 328 10.91 6.91 -6.99
CA GLU A 328 10.69 6.61 -8.41
C GLU A 328 11.08 5.16 -8.69
N GLY A 329 10.12 4.38 -9.19
CA GLY A 329 10.33 2.98 -9.54
C GLY A 329 10.86 2.82 -10.95
N PHE A 330 11.77 1.88 -11.16
CA PHE A 330 12.33 1.55 -12.48
C PHE A 330 12.21 0.05 -12.75
N ASP A 331 11.98 -0.30 -14.02
CA ASP A 331 12.04 -1.68 -14.49
C ASP A 331 13.47 -2.12 -14.82
N ALA A 332 13.64 -3.38 -15.27
CA ALA A 332 14.93 -3.95 -15.63
C ALA A 332 15.61 -3.24 -16.84
N ALA A 333 14.86 -2.51 -17.64
CA ALA A 333 15.39 -1.71 -18.74
C ALA A 333 15.77 -0.28 -18.30
N GLY A 334 15.57 0.07 -17.02
CA GLY A 334 15.80 1.41 -16.51
C GLY A 334 14.72 2.41 -16.89
N LEU A 335 13.54 1.94 -17.30
CA LEU A 335 12.41 2.81 -17.60
C LEU A 335 11.59 3.09 -16.33
N SER A 336 11.25 4.36 -16.13
CA SER A 336 10.43 4.79 -14.98
C SER A 336 9.03 4.20 -15.06
N GLN A 337 8.60 3.61 -13.95
CA GLN A 337 7.25 3.06 -13.75
C GLN A 337 6.33 4.05 -13.00
N GLY A 338 6.85 5.21 -12.67
CA GLY A 338 6.15 6.27 -11.96
C GLY A 338 6.87 6.73 -10.72
N LYS A 339 6.30 7.73 -10.07
CA LYS A 339 6.87 8.42 -8.92
C LYS A 339 5.80 8.67 -7.85
N VAL A 340 6.14 8.37 -6.61
CA VAL A 340 5.34 8.69 -5.42
C VAL A 340 6.09 9.72 -4.58
N LYS A 341 5.36 10.62 -3.93
CA LYS A 341 5.92 11.71 -3.12
C LYS A 341 5.40 11.65 -1.70
N CYS A 342 6.25 12.05 -0.76
CA CYS A 342 5.85 12.28 0.62
C CYS A 342 6.37 13.63 1.11
N ARG A 343 5.47 14.47 1.63
CA ARG A 343 5.79 15.78 2.20
C ARG A 343 6.57 15.59 3.50
N LEU A 344 7.82 16.10 3.53
CA LEU A 344 8.70 16.14 4.70
C LEU A 344 8.67 17.50 5.41
N GLN A 345 8.50 18.59 4.64
CA GLN A 345 8.42 19.96 5.13
C GLN A 345 7.30 20.71 4.42
N ASP A 346 6.45 21.40 5.19
CA ASP A 346 5.34 22.23 4.69
C ASP A 346 5.31 23.57 5.44
N GLY A 347 5.71 24.65 4.78
CA GLY A 347 6.01 25.91 5.46
C GLY A 347 7.09 25.68 6.53
N LYS A 348 6.80 26.11 7.76
CA LYS A 348 7.65 25.89 8.95
C LYS A 348 7.33 24.61 9.72
N THR A 349 6.45 23.77 9.17
CA THR A 349 6.04 22.52 9.82
C THR A 349 6.79 21.34 9.20
N SER A 350 7.56 20.65 10.02
CA SER A 350 8.30 19.45 9.61
C SER A 350 7.52 18.19 9.99
N LEU A 351 7.68 17.14 9.20
CA LEU A 351 7.27 15.79 9.59
C LEU A 351 8.14 15.33 10.76
N THR A 352 7.56 15.01 11.89
CA THR A 352 8.27 14.55 13.10
C THR A 352 7.94 13.12 13.50
N ASP A 353 6.81 12.62 13.00
CA ASP A 353 6.37 11.25 13.24
C ASP A 353 6.57 10.40 11.98
N TRP A 354 6.54 9.07 12.15
CA TRP A 354 6.58 8.14 11.01
C TRP A 354 5.31 8.27 10.17
N LYS A 355 5.50 8.33 8.85
CA LYS A 355 4.42 8.43 7.88
C LYS A 355 4.53 7.30 6.85
N TYR A 356 3.44 6.58 6.68
CA TYR A 356 3.34 5.54 5.65
C TYR A 356 3.27 6.14 4.25
N VAL A 357 4.05 5.58 3.34
CA VAL A 357 4.05 5.91 1.92
C VAL A 357 3.64 4.68 1.13
N ASP A 358 2.46 4.72 0.54
CA ASP A 358 1.95 3.65 -0.34
C ASP A 358 2.66 3.73 -1.70
N LEU A 359 3.42 2.69 -2.04
CA LEU A 359 4.15 2.56 -3.30
C LEU A 359 3.49 1.59 -4.29
N SER A 360 2.33 1.04 -3.96
CA SER A 360 1.66 0.01 -4.76
C SER A 360 1.32 0.45 -6.19
N SER A 361 1.16 1.75 -6.41
CA SER A 361 0.90 2.34 -7.73
C SER A 361 2.08 2.24 -8.70
N LEU A 362 3.30 2.02 -8.21
CA LEU A 362 4.49 1.82 -9.06
C LEU A 362 4.48 0.47 -9.79
N GLY A 363 3.62 -0.47 -9.38
CA GLY A 363 3.64 -1.82 -9.94
C GLY A 363 4.86 -2.63 -9.50
N ALA A 364 5.30 -3.57 -10.35
CA ALA A 364 6.52 -4.33 -10.11
C ALA A 364 7.72 -3.56 -10.63
N VAL A 365 8.71 -3.33 -9.77
CA VAL A 365 9.94 -2.58 -10.07
C VAL A 365 11.18 -3.40 -9.78
N ASN A 366 12.26 -3.14 -10.49
CA ASN A 366 13.59 -3.71 -10.21
C ASN A 366 14.39 -2.83 -9.24
N SER A 367 14.12 -1.52 -9.25
CA SER A 367 14.75 -0.60 -8.32
C SER A 367 13.86 0.58 -7.97
N LEU A 368 14.15 1.19 -6.83
CA LEU A 368 13.52 2.38 -6.31
C LEU A 368 14.61 3.43 -6.08
N LYS A 369 14.52 4.55 -6.79
CA LYS A 369 15.42 5.69 -6.64
C LYS A 369 14.77 6.74 -5.75
N ILE A 370 15.52 7.25 -4.78
CA ILE A 370 15.06 8.27 -3.84
C ILE A 370 15.67 9.61 -4.22
N ASN A 371 14.83 10.64 -4.30
CA ASN A 371 15.27 12.01 -4.62
C ASN A 371 14.35 13.03 -3.91
N TYR A 372 14.53 14.31 -4.16
CA TYR A 372 13.77 15.39 -3.55
C TYR A 372 13.18 16.33 -4.58
N GLU A 373 11.99 16.87 -4.27
CA GLU A 373 11.42 18.05 -4.90
C GLU A 373 11.23 19.12 -3.82
N PHE A 374 11.57 20.36 -4.14
CA PHE A 374 11.72 21.41 -3.12
C PHE A 374 11.42 22.80 -3.70
N SER A 375 11.09 23.72 -2.81
CA SER A 375 10.87 25.13 -3.13
C SER A 375 12.18 25.90 -3.39
N ASP A 376 12.09 26.99 -4.10
CA ASP A 376 13.28 27.78 -4.51
C ASP A 376 14.08 28.35 -3.32
N ASP A 377 13.45 28.57 -2.17
CA ASP A 377 14.12 29.01 -0.95
C ASP A 377 15.03 27.93 -0.31
N GLN A 378 14.90 26.69 -0.77
CA GLN A 378 15.76 25.57 -0.38
C GLN A 378 16.74 25.19 -1.49
N LYS A 379 17.20 26.20 -2.24
CA LYS A 379 18.10 26.01 -3.36
C LYS A 379 19.28 26.98 -3.26
N ASN A 380 20.47 26.49 -3.58
CA ASN A 380 21.67 27.29 -3.75
C ASN A 380 22.33 27.02 -5.13
N SER A 381 23.52 27.53 -5.36
CA SER A 381 24.27 27.35 -6.63
C SER A 381 24.63 25.87 -6.93
N ARG A 382 24.47 24.97 -5.96
CA ARG A 382 24.76 23.53 -6.06
C ARG A 382 23.48 22.69 -6.10
N GLY A 383 22.30 23.29 -6.27
CA GLY A 383 21.01 22.61 -6.30
C GLY A 383 20.32 22.60 -4.93
N PHE A 384 19.82 21.47 -4.48
CA PHE A 384 19.16 21.31 -3.19
C PHE A 384 20.11 21.66 -2.03
N SER A 385 19.71 22.57 -1.17
CA SER A 385 20.58 23.09 -0.11
C SER A 385 20.33 22.46 1.25
N ALA A 386 19.12 21.99 1.50
CA ALA A 386 18.83 21.27 2.74
C ALA A 386 19.54 19.91 2.79
N PRO A 387 19.85 19.38 3.98
CA PRO A 387 20.46 18.06 4.10
C PRO A 387 19.53 16.97 3.50
N ALA A 388 19.99 16.30 2.45
CA ALA A 388 19.19 15.33 1.68
C ALA A 388 19.07 13.97 2.39
N TYR A 389 18.59 13.95 3.63
CA TYR A 389 18.45 12.75 4.46
C TYR A 389 16.97 12.45 4.74
N VAL A 390 16.61 11.18 4.67
CA VAL A 390 15.34 10.66 5.13
C VAL A 390 15.55 9.31 5.82
N ALA A 391 14.91 9.11 6.95
CA ALA A 391 14.87 7.81 7.61
C ALA A 391 13.73 6.97 7.03
N ILE A 392 13.98 5.67 6.85
CA ILE A 392 13.05 4.69 6.30
C ILE A 392 13.00 3.48 7.22
N ASP A 393 11.82 2.90 7.38
CA ASP A 393 11.63 1.67 8.14
C ASP A 393 10.48 0.85 7.55
N ASP A 394 10.40 -0.44 7.94
CA ASP A 394 9.31 -1.36 7.60
C ASP A 394 8.92 -1.36 6.11
N VAL A 395 9.88 -1.72 5.25
CA VAL A 395 9.63 -1.84 3.81
C VAL A 395 8.81 -3.09 3.53
N GLN A 396 7.59 -2.92 3.01
CA GLN A 396 6.63 -3.97 2.75
C GLN A 396 6.64 -4.40 1.28
N ILE A 397 6.90 -5.69 1.02
CA ILE A 397 7.05 -6.24 -0.33
C ILE A 397 6.04 -7.37 -0.52
N TYR A 398 5.19 -7.29 -1.57
CA TYR A 398 4.23 -8.34 -1.89
C TYR A 398 4.94 -9.65 -2.23
N LYS A 399 4.34 -10.77 -1.72
CA LYS A 399 4.75 -12.14 -2.08
C LYS A 399 4.22 -12.57 -3.43
#